data_12565172523f5c435357ecd7e56e8ecd
#
_entry.id   12565172523f5c435357ecd7e56e8ecd
#
_cell.length_a   1.000
_cell.length_b   1.000
_cell.length_c   1.000
_cell.angle_alpha   90.00
_cell.angle_beta   90.00
_cell.angle_gamma   90.00
#
_symmetry.space_group_name_H-M   'P 1'
#
loop_
_entity.id
_entity.type
_entity.pdbx_description
1 polymer ?
#
loop_
_entity_poly.entity_id
_entity_poly.type
_entity_poly.pdbx_seq_one_letter_code
_entity_poly.pdbx_strand_id
1 'polypeptide(L)'
;RIAYEVKDTYLFWEANPQEMADKLSELTGMKVVVYPVSNEVAAIEAVANGNAEIAMVDGAAGWLGYQVYDLDVVAVEKKPDGRVFYNAAAWVKADSEIAAAHLDDDPDTDPFEIMRGKKSCHTGWLKSAGMLIPMGYLIGNGYAEVVGDPNEIESLRATVTNFFNEDSEIPEGGTQYSGYKGAMKCMMTGHGDIALVKDLSLIHI
;
A
#
# COMPACT_ATOMS: atom_id res chain seq x y z
N ARG A 1 7.58 -13.85 -19.78
CA ARG A 1 6.28 -13.35 -19.28
C ARG A 1 6.54 -12.43 -18.11
N ILE A 2 5.79 -11.32 -18.05
CA ILE A 2 5.84 -10.38 -16.93
C ILE A 2 4.49 -10.45 -16.22
N ALA A 3 4.47 -10.90 -14.97
CA ALA A 3 3.27 -10.91 -14.13
C ALA A 3 2.95 -9.47 -13.68
N TYR A 4 1.72 -9.04 -13.91
CA TYR A 4 1.29 -7.68 -13.65
C TYR A 4 -0.16 -7.67 -13.12
N GLU A 5 -0.41 -6.95 -12.01
CA GLU A 5 -1.77 -6.76 -11.48
C GLU A 5 -2.60 -5.95 -12.46
N VAL A 6 -3.72 -6.49 -12.91
CA VAL A 6 -4.67 -5.76 -13.79
C VAL A 6 -5.46 -4.77 -12.95
N LYS A 7 -5.38 -3.50 -13.30
CA LYS A 7 -6.14 -2.39 -12.67
C LYS A 7 -7.00 -1.70 -13.71
N ASP A 8 -8.18 -1.21 -13.34
CA ASP A 8 -9.07 -0.44 -14.21
C ASP A 8 -8.39 0.80 -14.80
N THR A 9 -7.37 1.34 -14.11
CA THR A 9 -6.56 2.47 -14.56
C THR A 9 -5.67 2.17 -15.76
N TYR A 10 -5.45 0.92 -16.12
CA TYR A 10 -4.65 0.50 -17.29
C TYR A 10 -5.39 0.63 -18.63
N LEU A 11 -6.62 1.11 -18.59
CA LEU A 11 -7.32 1.55 -19.81
C LEU A 11 -6.69 2.78 -20.46
N PHE A 12 -5.82 3.51 -19.73
CA PHE A 12 -5.07 4.64 -20.27
C PHE A 12 -3.69 4.17 -20.74
N TRP A 13 -3.34 4.53 -21.98
CA TRP A 13 -2.11 4.10 -22.67
C TRP A 13 -0.81 4.35 -21.87
N GLU A 14 -0.74 5.41 -21.05
CA GLU A 14 0.42 5.79 -20.23
C GLU A 14 0.75 4.81 -19.09
N ALA A 15 -0.14 3.91 -18.77
CA ALA A 15 0.03 2.90 -17.70
C ALA A 15 -0.25 1.48 -18.22
N ASN A 16 -0.23 1.26 -19.53
CA ASN A 16 -0.53 -0.03 -20.13
C ASN A 16 0.68 -0.96 -20.02
N PRO A 17 0.59 -2.07 -19.23
CA PRO A 17 1.70 -3.04 -19.12
C PRO A 17 2.10 -3.65 -20.44
N GLN A 18 1.19 -3.70 -21.43
CA GLN A 18 1.49 -4.25 -22.77
C GLN A 18 2.49 -3.36 -23.53
N GLU A 19 2.42 -2.03 -23.42
CA GLU A 19 3.40 -1.14 -24.05
C GLU A 19 4.81 -1.34 -23.50
N MET A 20 4.93 -1.57 -22.18
CA MET A 20 6.20 -1.94 -21.58
C MET A 20 6.71 -3.28 -22.12
N ALA A 21 5.86 -4.29 -22.23
CA ALA A 21 6.21 -5.59 -22.77
C ALA A 21 6.66 -5.50 -24.24
N ASP A 22 5.96 -4.70 -25.05
CA ASP A 22 6.30 -4.44 -26.46
C ASP A 22 7.65 -3.73 -26.59
N LYS A 23 7.89 -2.72 -25.73
CA LYS A 23 9.18 -2.00 -25.71
C LYS A 23 10.34 -2.90 -25.28
N LEU A 24 10.13 -3.75 -24.29
CA LEU A 24 11.12 -4.74 -23.89
C LEU A 24 11.37 -5.78 -25.00
N SER A 25 10.33 -6.18 -25.73
CA SER A 25 10.48 -7.08 -26.90
C SER A 25 11.35 -6.43 -27.98
N GLU A 26 11.10 -5.15 -28.29
CA GLU A 26 11.90 -4.37 -29.25
C GLU A 26 13.38 -4.27 -28.81
N LEU A 27 13.63 -3.92 -27.56
CA LEU A 27 14.98 -3.68 -27.05
C LEU A 27 15.81 -4.96 -26.88
N THR A 28 15.17 -6.08 -26.57
CA THR A 28 15.87 -7.34 -26.25
C THR A 28 15.87 -8.34 -27.39
N GLY A 29 15.02 -8.17 -28.39
CA GLY A 29 14.76 -9.15 -29.43
C GLY A 29 14.03 -10.40 -28.96
N MET A 30 13.60 -10.45 -27.68
CA MET A 30 12.84 -11.55 -27.10
C MET A 30 11.34 -11.25 -27.15
N LYS A 31 10.51 -12.26 -27.32
CA LYS A 31 9.07 -12.11 -27.19
C LYS A 31 8.70 -11.93 -25.71
N VAL A 32 8.33 -10.71 -25.33
CA VAL A 32 7.81 -10.38 -24.00
C VAL A 32 6.30 -10.25 -24.04
N VAL A 33 5.60 -10.84 -23.09
CA VAL A 33 4.14 -10.79 -22.97
C VAL A 33 3.71 -10.55 -21.54
N VAL A 34 2.61 -9.85 -21.33
CA VAL A 34 1.99 -9.66 -20.02
C VAL A 34 1.30 -10.96 -19.58
N TYR A 35 1.51 -11.34 -18.34
CA TYR A 35 0.77 -12.38 -17.64
C TYR A 35 -0.14 -11.68 -16.61
N PRO A 36 -1.43 -11.51 -16.90
CA PRO A 36 -2.33 -10.76 -16.04
C PRO A 36 -2.66 -11.53 -14.76
N VAL A 37 -2.64 -10.83 -13.63
CA VAL A 37 -2.99 -11.38 -12.31
C VAL A 37 -3.94 -10.44 -11.57
N SER A 38 -4.61 -10.95 -10.55
CA SER A 38 -5.63 -10.20 -9.79
C SER A 38 -5.07 -9.28 -8.70
N ASN A 39 -3.86 -9.56 -8.22
CA ASN A 39 -3.18 -8.79 -7.19
C ASN A 39 -1.68 -9.06 -7.19
N GLU A 40 -0.93 -8.33 -6.36
CA GLU A 40 0.53 -8.40 -6.32
C GLU A 40 1.05 -9.72 -5.71
N VAL A 41 0.30 -10.33 -4.78
CA VAL A 41 0.66 -11.66 -4.24
C VAL A 41 0.58 -12.71 -5.35
N ALA A 42 -0.49 -12.71 -6.14
CA ALA A 42 -0.61 -13.59 -7.30
C ALA A 42 0.50 -13.35 -8.35
N ALA A 43 1.03 -12.11 -8.45
CA ALA A 43 2.19 -11.84 -9.32
C ALA A 43 3.46 -12.54 -8.82
N ILE A 44 3.72 -12.49 -7.51
CA ILE A 44 4.84 -13.20 -6.87
C ILE A 44 4.69 -14.70 -7.05
N GLU A 45 3.52 -15.25 -6.76
CA GLU A 45 3.24 -16.69 -6.93
C GLU A 45 3.39 -17.14 -8.39
N ALA A 46 3.03 -16.29 -9.35
CA ALA A 46 3.23 -16.61 -10.76
C ALA A 46 4.71 -16.80 -11.11
N VAL A 47 5.61 -16.00 -10.51
CA VAL A 47 7.06 -16.17 -10.68
C VAL A 47 7.56 -17.40 -9.93
N ALA A 48 7.20 -17.55 -8.67
CA ALA A 48 7.60 -18.68 -7.83
C ALA A 48 7.22 -20.03 -8.43
N ASN A 49 6.05 -20.09 -9.09
CA ASN A 49 5.56 -21.32 -9.75
C ASN A 49 5.99 -21.45 -11.24
N GLY A 50 6.84 -20.55 -11.75
CA GLY A 50 7.32 -20.60 -13.13
C GLY A 50 6.30 -20.24 -14.21
N ASN A 51 5.18 -19.61 -13.84
CA ASN A 51 4.16 -19.12 -14.77
C ASN A 51 4.55 -17.78 -15.40
N ALA A 52 5.45 -17.03 -14.75
CA ALA A 52 6.08 -15.82 -15.26
C ALA A 52 7.57 -15.81 -14.89
N GLU A 53 8.36 -15.01 -15.58
CA GLU A 53 9.80 -14.86 -15.33
C GLU A 53 10.11 -13.62 -14.48
N ILE A 54 9.23 -12.63 -14.52
CA ILE A 54 9.36 -11.36 -13.77
C ILE A 54 7.99 -10.97 -13.22
N ALA A 55 7.95 -10.39 -12.01
CA ALA A 55 6.77 -9.73 -11.45
C ALA A 55 7.04 -8.24 -11.29
N MET A 56 6.05 -7.41 -11.60
CA MET A 56 6.05 -5.98 -11.30
C MET A 56 5.16 -5.74 -10.09
N VAL A 57 5.77 -5.44 -8.96
CA VAL A 57 5.09 -5.36 -7.65
C VAL A 57 5.58 -4.15 -6.86
N ASP A 58 4.88 -3.77 -5.82
CA ASP A 58 5.34 -2.75 -4.89
C ASP A 58 6.38 -3.28 -3.87
N GLY A 59 6.88 -2.39 -3.01
CA GLY A 59 7.95 -2.73 -2.08
C GLY A 59 7.57 -3.78 -1.05
N ALA A 60 6.32 -3.81 -0.58
CA ALA A 60 5.88 -4.79 0.41
C ALA A 60 5.74 -6.18 -0.21
N ALA A 61 5.15 -6.25 -1.40
CA ALA A 61 5.04 -7.49 -2.14
C ALA A 61 6.42 -8.00 -2.61
N GLY A 62 7.31 -7.11 -3.04
CA GLY A 62 8.69 -7.46 -3.37
C GLY A 62 9.44 -8.05 -2.18
N TRP A 63 9.28 -7.46 -0.98
CA TRP A 63 9.84 -7.98 0.26
C TRP A 63 9.28 -9.38 0.61
N LEU A 64 7.97 -9.58 0.45
CA LEU A 64 7.33 -10.88 0.65
C LEU A 64 7.90 -11.94 -0.30
N GLY A 65 8.06 -11.59 -1.57
CA GLY A 65 8.68 -12.48 -2.57
C GLY A 65 10.09 -12.92 -2.18
N TYR A 66 10.90 -11.98 -1.70
CA TYR A 66 12.24 -12.26 -1.18
C TYR A 66 12.20 -13.18 0.06
N GLN A 67 11.37 -12.89 1.06
CA GLN A 67 11.35 -13.64 2.32
C GLN A 67 10.75 -15.04 2.21
N VAL A 68 9.73 -15.23 1.38
CA VAL A 68 8.93 -16.47 1.35
C VAL A 68 9.33 -17.38 0.19
N TYR A 69 9.68 -16.79 -0.96
CA TYR A 69 9.89 -17.52 -2.21
C TYR A 69 11.32 -17.44 -2.76
N ASP A 70 12.24 -16.82 -2.00
CA ASP A 70 13.65 -16.63 -2.41
C ASP A 70 13.79 -15.92 -3.78
N LEU A 71 12.92 -14.94 -4.01
CA LEU A 71 12.94 -14.15 -5.26
C LEU A 71 13.83 -12.92 -5.10
N ASP A 72 14.60 -12.60 -6.14
CA ASP A 72 15.46 -11.43 -6.17
C ASP A 72 14.76 -10.18 -6.70
N VAL A 73 15.00 -9.03 -6.07
CA VAL A 73 14.64 -7.72 -6.61
C VAL A 73 15.73 -7.25 -7.58
N VAL A 74 15.48 -7.36 -8.87
CA VAL A 74 16.48 -7.09 -9.92
C VAL A 74 16.47 -5.65 -10.44
N ALA A 75 15.37 -4.90 -10.24
CA ALA A 75 15.23 -3.51 -10.67
C ALA A 75 14.17 -2.80 -9.84
N VAL A 76 14.28 -1.46 -9.75
CA VAL A 76 13.26 -0.60 -9.13
C VAL A 76 12.93 0.57 -10.05
N GLU A 77 11.69 1.01 -10.02
CA GLU A 77 11.26 2.22 -10.74
C GLU A 77 11.92 3.44 -10.13
N LYS A 78 12.62 4.22 -10.96
CA LYS A 78 13.20 5.49 -10.56
C LYS A 78 12.24 6.63 -10.92
N LYS A 79 11.83 7.41 -9.93
CA LYS A 79 11.00 8.59 -10.11
C LYS A 79 11.78 9.72 -10.81
N PRO A 80 11.10 10.71 -11.43
CA PRO A 80 11.78 11.84 -12.09
C PRO A 80 12.73 12.65 -11.17
N ASP A 81 12.43 12.70 -9.86
CA ASP A 81 13.27 13.34 -8.83
C ASP A 81 14.44 12.46 -8.35
N GLY A 82 14.60 11.27 -8.91
CA GLY A 82 15.66 10.33 -8.61
C GLY A 82 15.36 9.35 -7.49
N ARG A 83 14.25 9.47 -6.77
CA ARG A 83 13.85 8.54 -5.71
C ARG A 83 13.45 7.18 -6.27
N VAL A 84 13.70 6.14 -5.48
CA VAL A 84 13.29 4.75 -5.72
C VAL A 84 12.35 4.25 -4.60
N PHE A 85 11.86 5.14 -3.75
CA PHE A 85 10.98 4.85 -2.62
C PHE A 85 9.88 5.90 -2.49
N TYR A 86 8.89 5.61 -1.66
CA TYR A 86 7.90 6.55 -1.14
C TYR A 86 7.70 6.27 0.35
N ASN A 87 7.15 7.25 1.07
CA ASN A 87 6.78 7.08 2.48
C ASN A 87 5.28 6.85 2.60
N ALA A 88 4.88 6.02 3.56
CA ALA A 88 3.52 6.03 4.06
C ALA A 88 3.34 7.23 5.00
N ALA A 89 2.19 7.85 4.97
CA ALA A 89 1.85 9.00 5.81
C ALA A 89 0.44 8.84 6.38
N ALA A 90 0.27 9.24 7.64
CA ALA A 90 -1.02 9.43 8.26
C ALA A 90 -1.43 10.90 8.10
N TRP A 91 -2.51 11.13 7.35
CA TRP A 91 -3.09 12.45 7.16
C TRP A 91 -4.28 12.63 8.08
N VAL A 92 -4.33 13.78 8.75
CA VAL A 92 -5.38 14.16 9.70
C VAL A 92 -5.83 15.59 9.43
N LYS A 93 -6.98 15.99 9.98
CA LYS A 93 -7.40 17.39 9.92
C LYS A 93 -6.47 18.26 10.76
N ALA A 94 -6.19 19.48 10.30
CA ALA A 94 -5.27 20.40 10.96
C ALA A 94 -5.74 20.83 12.39
N ASP A 95 -7.04 20.76 12.65
CA ASP A 95 -7.67 21.05 13.94
C ASP A 95 -7.88 19.82 14.83
N SER A 96 -7.32 18.66 14.45
CA SER A 96 -7.41 17.43 15.23
C SER A 96 -6.42 17.41 16.41
N GLU A 97 -6.75 16.65 17.44
CA GLU A 97 -5.84 16.41 18.57
C GLU A 97 -4.54 15.69 18.15
N ILE A 98 -4.58 14.85 17.10
CA ILE A 98 -3.40 14.20 16.54
C ILE A 98 -2.46 15.24 15.91
N ALA A 99 -3.01 16.20 15.16
CA ALA A 99 -2.22 17.30 14.58
C ALA A 99 -1.64 18.20 15.68
N ALA A 100 -2.42 18.51 16.72
CA ALA A 100 -1.93 19.27 17.86
C ALA A 100 -0.75 18.58 18.55
N ALA A 101 -0.87 17.29 18.86
CA ALA A 101 0.19 16.47 19.46
C ALA A 101 1.44 16.34 18.60
N HIS A 102 1.28 16.36 17.28
CA HIS A 102 2.44 16.31 16.36
C HIS A 102 3.21 17.65 16.32
N LEU A 103 2.56 18.76 16.68
CA LEU A 103 3.09 20.12 16.52
C LEU A 103 3.47 20.79 17.85
N ASP A 104 3.17 20.18 18.99
CA ASP A 104 3.34 20.82 20.32
C ASP A 104 4.76 20.73 20.89
N ASP A 105 5.68 19.99 20.24
CA ASP A 105 7.04 19.73 20.71
C ASP A 105 7.13 19.11 22.13
N ASP A 106 6.01 18.60 22.67
CA ASP A 106 5.96 17.98 23.98
C ASP A 106 6.38 16.50 23.89
N PRO A 107 7.50 16.09 24.52
CA PRO A 107 7.96 14.70 24.45
C PRO A 107 7.03 13.71 25.18
N ASP A 108 6.12 14.19 26.03
CA ASP A 108 5.15 13.36 26.74
C ASP A 108 3.86 13.13 25.92
N THR A 109 3.73 13.84 24.79
CA THR A 109 2.58 13.73 23.89
C THR A 109 2.96 12.95 22.62
N ASP A 110 2.41 11.75 22.46
CA ASP A 110 2.71 10.91 21.30
C ASP A 110 1.50 10.84 20.34
N PRO A 111 1.61 11.42 19.12
CA PRO A 111 0.53 11.39 18.15
C PRO A 111 0.11 9.97 17.74
N PHE A 112 1.00 8.98 17.79
CA PHE A 112 0.64 7.60 17.46
C PHE A 112 -0.23 6.94 18.54
N GLU A 113 -0.01 7.26 19.82
CA GLU A 113 -0.92 6.81 20.89
C GLU A 113 -2.29 7.46 20.79
N ILE A 114 -2.37 8.74 20.38
CA ILE A 114 -3.65 9.44 20.18
C ILE A 114 -4.44 8.87 18.99
N MET A 115 -3.79 8.23 18.04
CA MET A 115 -4.46 7.50 16.93
C MET A 115 -5.26 6.30 17.41
N ARG A 116 -4.96 5.75 18.58
CA ARG A 116 -5.65 4.59 19.15
C ARG A 116 -7.15 4.86 19.33
N GLY A 117 -7.98 3.94 18.83
CA GLY A 117 -9.43 4.04 18.88
C GLY A 117 -10.04 5.03 17.88
N LYS A 118 -9.25 5.76 17.08
CA LYS A 118 -9.74 6.62 16.01
C LYS A 118 -10.16 5.81 14.79
N LYS A 119 -11.04 6.34 13.96
CA LYS A 119 -11.44 5.71 12.70
C LYS A 119 -10.39 5.95 11.61
N SER A 120 -9.75 4.91 11.14
CA SER A 120 -8.79 4.99 10.02
C SER A 120 -9.45 4.75 8.68
N CYS A 121 -8.95 5.43 7.65
CA CYS A 121 -9.31 5.28 6.25
C CYS A 121 -8.12 4.69 5.49
N HIS A 122 -8.26 3.45 5.07
CA HIS A 122 -7.24 2.73 4.33
C HIS A 122 -7.46 2.85 2.81
N THR A 123 -6.43 2.63 2.02
CA THR A 123 -6.55 2.65 0.56
C THR A 123 -7.13 1.36 -0.01
N GLY A 124 -7.23 0.32 0.79
CA GLY A 124 -7.75 -1.00 0.47
C GLY A 124 -7.02 -2.09 1.23
N TRP A 125 -7.58 -3.30 1.18
CA TRP A 125 -7.00 -4.47 1.83
C TRP A 125 -5.60 -4.79 1.29
N LEU A 126 -4.65 -5.02 2.18
CA LEU A 126 -3.25 -5.36 1.90
C LEU A 126 -2.47 -4.34 1.02
N LYS A 127 -2.94 -3.10 0.92
CA LYS A 127 -2.20 -2.07 0.18
C LYS A 127 -1.03 -1.53 1.03
N SER A 128 0.16 -1.44 0.41
CA SER A 128 1.42 -1.10 1.08
C SER A 128 1.33 0.19 1.89
N ALA A 129 1.18 1.35 1.25
CA ALA A 129 1.18 2.64 1.94
C ALA A 129 -0.07 2.87 2.80
N GLY A 130 -1.20 2.27 2.41
CA GLY A 130 -2.48 2.44 3.09
C GLY A 130 -2.72 1.47 4.25
N MET A 131 -1.93 0.41 4.39
CA MET A 131 -2.14 -0.58 5.43
C MET A 131 -0.86 -1.25 5.93
N LEU A 132 -0.11 -1.94 5.05
CA LEU A 132 0.99 -2.81 5.49
C LEU A 132 2.12 -2.02 6.16
N ILE A 133 2.57 -0.92 5.55
CA ILE A 133 3.65 -0.10 6.10
C ILE A 133 3.22 0.59 7.41
N PRO A 134 2.06 1.28 7.49
CA PRO A 134 1.60 1.87 8.74
C PRO A 134 1.43 0.85 9.86
N MET A 135 0.78 -0.28 9.58
CA MET A 135 0.59 -1.33 10.60
C MET A 135 1.91 -1.97 11.01
N GLY A 136 2.82 -2.22 10.07
CA GLY A 136 4.17 -2.71 10.37
C GLY A 136 4.94 -1.76 11.29
N TYR A 137 4.81 -0.45 11.06
CA TYR A 137 5.40 0.57 11.94
C TYR A 137 4.77 0.55 13.33
N LEU A 138 3.44 0.55 13.43
CA LEU A 138 2.73 0.55 14.71
C LEU A 138 3.02 -0.72 15.53
N ILE A 139 3.05 -1.87 14.89
CA ILE A 139 3.39 -3.15 15.56
C ILE A 139 4.88 -3.17 15.96
N GLY A 140 5.76 -2.81 15.04
CA GLY A 140 7.21 -2.87 15.26
C GLY A 140 7.72 -1.91 16.34
N ASN A 141 6.98 -0.81 16.61
CA ASN A 141 7.29 0.14 17.68
C ASN A 141 6.45 -0.07 18.96
N GLY A 142 5.63 -1.12 19.01
CA GLY A 142 4.87 -1.48 20.20
C GLY A 142 3.58 -0.70 20.42
N TYR A 143 3.13 0.11 19.45
CA TYR A 143 1.84 0.81 19.53
C TYR A 143 0.66 -0.15 19.36
N ALA A 144 0.77 -1.12 18.47
CA ALA A 144 -0.30 -2.08 18.19
C ALA A 144 0.17 -3.51 18.52
N GLU A 145 -0.67 -4.24 19.24
CA GLU A 145 -0.48 -5.66 19.49
C GLU A 145 -1.17 -6.49 18.42
N VAL A 146 -0.51 -7.54 17.93
CA VAL A 146 -1.10 -8.47 16.97
C VAL A 146 -2.24 -9.24 17.63
N VAL A 147 -3.42 -9.20 17.03
CA VAL A 147 -4.61 -9.92 17.48
C VAL A 147 -4.80 -11.16 16.61
N GLY A 148 -4.73 -12.34 17.24
CA GLY A 148 -4.83 -13.63 16.56
C GLY A 148 -3.47 -14.26 16.25
N ASP A 149 -3.44 -15.21 15.33
CA ASP A 149 -2.20 -15.87 14.90
C ASP A 149 -1.42 -14.96 13.94
N PRO A 150 -0.16 -14.59 14.23
CA PRO A 150 0.63 -13.73 13.36
C PRO A 150 0.94 -14.34 11.98
N ASN A 151 0.73 -15.64 11.79
CA ASN A 151 0.90 -16.32 10.52
C ASN A 151 -0.39 -16.32 9.66
N GLU A 152 -1.51 -15.88 10.24
CA GLU A 152 -2.79 -15.82 9.55
C GLU A 152 -3.08 -14.40 9.07
N ILE A 153 -3.34 -14.22 7.76
CA ILE A 153 -3.52 -12.91 7.15
C ILE A 153 -4.74 -12.14 7.73
N GLU A 154 -5.78 -12.84 8.16
CA GLU A 154 -6.96 -12.24 8.76
C GLU A 154 -6.69 -11.62 10.15
N SER A 155 -5.61 -12.04 10.82
CA SER A 155 -5.13 -11.41 12.07
C SER A 155 -4.75 -9.94 11.85
N LEU A 156 -4.34 -9.56 10.64
CA LEU A 156 -4.07 -8.15 10.31
C LEU A 156 -5.35 -7.30 10.39
N ARG A 157 -6.50 -7.81 9.90
CA ARG A 157 -7.78 -7.08 10.00
C ARG A 157 -8.19 -6.89 11.45
N ALA A 158 -8.11 -7.94 12.26
CA ALA A 158 -8.39 -7.87 13.68
C ALA A 158 -7.43 -6.91 14.41
N THR A 159 -6.16 -6.89 14.05
CA THR A 159 -5.15 -5.97 14.60
C THR A 159 -5.46 -4.51 14.24
N VAL A 160 -5.84 -4.23 12.98
CA VAL A 160 -6.25 -2.89 12.55
C VAL A 160 -7.42 -2.39 13.37
N THR A 161 -8.50 -3.17 13.47
CA THR A 161 -9.72 -2.78 14.18
C THR A 161 -9.55 -2.72 15.69
N ASN A 162 -8.60 -3.47 16.26
CA ASN A 162 -8.25 -3.40 17.67
C ASN A 162 -7.44 -2.14 18.02
N PHE A 163 -6.51 -1.73 17.16
CA PHE A 163 -5.72 -0.52 17.41
C PHE A 163 -6.51 0.73 17.08
N PHE A 164 -7.13 0.82 15.90
CA PHE A 164 -7.95 1.93 15.49
C PHE A 164 -9.38 1.79 16.04
N ASN A 165 -10.35 1.58 15.20
CA ASN A 165 -11.75 1.44 15.55
C ASN A 165 -12.39 0.37 14.68
N GLU A 166 -13.41 -0.32 15.19
CA GLU A 166 -14.13 -1.36 14.44
C GLU A 166 -14.80 -0.83 13.16
N ASP A 167 -15.17 0.47 13.16
CA ASP A 167 -15.74 1.17 12.01
C ASP A 167 -14.67 1.74 11.06
N SER A 168 -13.40 1.37 11.19
CA SER A 168 -12.34 1.81 10.27
C SER A 168 -12.63 1.35 8.84
N GLU A 169 -12.46 2.26 7.87
CA GLU A 169 -12.75 1.99 6.47
C GLU A 169 -11.61 1.24 5.80
N ILE A 170 -11.82 -0.03 5.47
CA ILE A 170 -10.92 -0.88 4.68
C ILE A 170 -11.67 -1.24 3.40
N PRO A 171 -11.64 -0.37 2.38
CA PRO A 171 -12.54 -0.50 1.23
C PRO A 171 -12.14 -1.61 0.28
N GLU A 172 -13.14 -2.22 -0.34
CA GLU A 172 -12.94 -3.04 -1.53
C GLU A 172 -12.58 -2.16 -2.74
N GLY A 173 -11.84 -2.74 -3.69
CA GLY A 173 -11.47 -2.06 -4.92
C GLY A 173 -12.68 -1.53 -5.70
N GLY A 174 -12.55 -0.32 -6.27
CA GLY A 174 -13.63 0.31 -7.06
C GLY A 174 -14.71 1.01 -6.25
N THR A 175 -14.67 0.97 -4.90
CA THR A 175 -15.62 1.73 -4.06
C THR A 175 -15.19 3.20 -3.92
N GLN A 176 -16.12 4.05 -3.43
CA GLN A 176 -15.89 5.49 -3.33
C GLN A 176 -14.72 5.90 -2.41
N TYR A 177 -14.33 5.03 -1.49
CA TYR A 177 -13.25 5.26 -0.55
C TYR A 177 -11.97 4.49 -0.88
N SER A 178 -11.95 3.71 -1.97
CA SER A 178 -10.77 2.96 -2.39
C SER A 178 -9.68 3.83 -3.01
N GLY A 179 -8.44 3.41 -2.87
CA GLY A 179 -7.26 4.11 -3.36
C GLY A 179 -6.93 5.38 -2.57
N TYR A 180 -5.90 6.09 -2.98
CA TYR A 180 -5.40 7.27 -2.25
C TYR A 180 -6.44 8.39 -2.17
N LYS A 181 -7.10 8.70 -3.29
CA LYS A 181 -8.15 9.73 -3.34
C LYS A 181 -9.34 9.34 -2.47
N GLY A 182 -9.69 8.05 -2.45
CA GLY A 182 -10.79 7.52 -1.65
C GLY A 182 -10.52 7.61 -0.16
N ALA A 183 -9.33 7.21 0.31
CA ALA A 183 -8.94 7.33 1.71
C ALA A 183 -8.92 8.81 2.18
N MET A 184 -8.39 9.72 1.36
CA MET A 184 -8.45 11.15 1.65
C MET A 184 -9.89 11.67 1.71
N LYS A 185 -10.76 11.27 0.77
CA LYS A 185 -12.18 11.61 0.78
C LYS A 185 -12.87 11.12 2.07
N CYS A 186 -12.61 9.88 2.48
CA CYS A 186 -13.11 9.28 3.71
C CYS A 186 -12.82 10.19 4.93
N MET A 187 -11.57 10.60 5.12
CA MET A 187 -11.15 11.48 6.20
C MET A 187 -11.76 12.91 6.06
N MET A 188 -11.70 13.51 4.86
CA MET A 188 -12.17 14.88 4.62
C MET A 188 -13.69 15.02 4.84
N THR A 189 -14.47 13.99 4.50
CA THR A 189 -15.92 13.99 4.70
C THR A 189 -16.35 13.60 6.12
N GLY A 190 -15.40 13.30 7.03
CA GLY A 190 -15.68 12.94 8.41
C GLY A 190 -16.19 11.50 8.58
N HIS A 191 -16.03 10.64 7.56
CA HIS A 191 -16.31 9.22 7.68
C HIS A 191 -15.23 8.51 8.52
N GLY A 192 -14.00 9.01 8.51
CA GLY A 192 -12.92 8.63 9.40
C GLY A 192 -12.08 9.84 9.83
N ASP A 193 -11.17 9.62 10.76
CA ASP A 193 -10.34 10.65 11.40
C ASP A 193 -8.95 10.74 10.76
N ILE A 194 -8.44 9.61 10.24
CA ILE A 194 -7.07 9.45 9.76
C ILE A 194 -7.11 8.82 8.37
N ALA A 195 -6.40 9.38 7.40
CA ALA A 195 -6.19 8.75 6.08
C ALA A 195 -4.75 8.23 5.97
N LEU A 196 -4.61 6.93 5.76
CA LEU A 196 -3.33 6.27 5.56
C LEU A 196 -3.03 6.15 4.06
N VAL A 197 -2.08 6.95 3.58
CA VAL A 197 -1.75 7.07 2.15
C VAL A 197 -0.26 7.30 1.95
N LYS A 198 0.22 7.28 0.72
CA LYS A 198 1.61 7.71 0.44
C LYS A 198 1.74 9.23 0.52
N ASP A 199 2.93 9.71 0.86
CA ASP A 199 3.27 11.12 1.10
C ASP A 199 2.95 12.08 -0.08
N LEU A 200 3.03 11.61 -1.32
CA LEU A 200 2.84 12.42 -2.53
C LEU A 200 1.43 12.38 -3.11
N SER A 201 0.46 11.79 -2.40
CA SER A 201 -0.90 11.62 -2.92
C SER A 201 -1.65 12.93 -3.17
N LEU A 202 -1.19 14.07 -2.62
CA LEU A 202 -1.84 15.37 -2.72
C LEU A 202 -1.26 16.30 -3.80
N ILE A 203 -0.15 15.94 -4.45
CA ILE A 203 0.48 16.82 -5.47
C ILE A 203 -0.38 16.94 -6.75
N HIS A 204 -1.39 16.11 -6.90
CA HIS A 204 -2.26 16.04 -8.08
C HIS A 204 -3.74 16.38 -7.81
N ILE A 205 -4.05 17.05 -6.69
CA ILE A 205 -5.41 17.54 -6.41
C ILE A 205 -5.54 19.00 -6.79
#